data_8efb4b66c64532dc02ce14de283437b0
#
_entry.id   8efb4b66c64532dc02ce14de283437b0
#
_cell.length_a   1.000
_cell.length_b   1.000
_cell.length_c   1.000
_cell.angle_alpha   90.00
_cell.angle_beta   90.00
_cell.angle_gamma   90.00
#
_symmetry.space_group_name_H-M   'P 1'
#
loop_
_entity.id
_entity.type
_entity.pdbx_description
1 polymer ?
#
loop_
_entity_poly.entity_id
_entity_poly.type
_entity_poly.pdbx_seq_one_letter_code
_entity_poly.pdbx_strand_id
1 'polypeptide(L)'
;QLWASGAQLSATSLANDVAGLPKTVRRRDLLIAYPYTNTLAVLEITGKVLKAALERSAEYFSRGEDGRLCVSDVFLRPKVEHYNYDYYAGVSYVYDISRPVGERVISMRVNGQDVREEDTFTICLNSYRASGTGGYDFYVGCPVVREIGTEMADLILDCFKEFKGNIPAMQSDFRVI
;
A
#
# COMPACT_ATOMS: atom_id res chain seq x y z
N GLN A 1 -10.19 0.80 1.37
CA GLN A 1 -9.86 -0.61 1.67
C GLN A 1 -10.18 -0.95 3.12
N LEU A 2 -9.74 -0.16 4.11
CA LEU A 2 -10.02 -0.38 5.53
C LEU A 2 -11.52 -0.38 5.83
N TRP A 3 -12.27 0.62 5.29
CA TRP A 3 -13.72 0.70 5.43
C TRP A 3 -14.43 -0.53 4.85
N ALA A 4 -14.08 -0.94 3.63
CA ALA A 4 -14.74 -2.07 2.97
C ALA A 4 -14.39 -3.43 3.61
N SER A 5 -13.20 -3.54 4.16
CA SER A 5 -12.68 -4.81 4.67
C SER A 5 -12.80 -4.97 6.18
N GLY A 6 -12.76 -3.88 6.95
CA GLY A 6 -12.60 -3.94 8.41
C GLY A 6 -11.28 -4.55 8.86
N ALA A 7 -10.29 -4.66 7.96
CA ALA A 7 -8.95 -5.12 8.32
C ALA A 7 -8.20 -4.10 9.18
N GLN A 8 -7.23 -4.54 9.94
CA GLN A 8 -6.38 -3.68 10.78
C GLN A 8 -5.46 -2.81 9.93
N LEU A 9 -4.95 -3.36 8.84
CA LEU A 9 -4.00 -2.73 7.94
C LEU A 9 -4.53 -2.76 6.50
N SER A 10 -4.04 -1.84 5.67
CA SER A 10 -4.20 -1.95 4.22
C SER A 10 -2.95 -1.48 3.50
N ALA A 11 -2.74 -2.02 2.29
CA ALA A 11 -1.73 -1.52 1.37
C ALA A 11 -2.32 -1.36 -0.03
N THR A 12 -1.93 -0.30 -0.71
CA THR A 12 -2.36 -0.02 -2.08
C THR A 12 -1.29 0.75 -2.84
N SER A 13 -1.23 0.51 -4.14
CA SER A 13 -0.41 1.27 -5.06
C SER A 13 -1.27 2.14 -5.98
N LEU A 14 -0.64 3.11 -6.62
CA LEU A 14 -1.24 3.94 -7.66
C LEU A 14 -0.68 3.54 -9.02
N ALA A 15 -1.46 3.78 -10.08
CA ALA A 15 -0.95 3.65 -11.45
C ALA A 15 0.17 4.67 -11.72
N ASN A 16 0.97 4.44 -12.78
CA ASN A 16 2.07 5.35 -13.13
C ASN A 16 1.59 6.79 -13.40
N ASP A 17 0.42 6.94 -14.01
CA ASP A 17 -0.13 8.23 -14.47
C ASP A 17 -1.49 8.50 -13.82
N VAL A 18 -1.51 8.66 -12.49
CA VAL A 18 -2.75 8.99 -11.77
C VAL A 18 -3.01 10.48 -11.82
N ALA A 19 -4.03 10.89 -12.55
CA ALA A 19 -4.62 12.21 -12.39
C ALA A 19 -5.41 12.24 -11.07
N GLY A 20 -5.23 13.26 -10.25
CA GLY A 20 -6.03 13.44 -9.03
C GLY A 20 -7.52 13.50 -9.31
N LEU A 21 -8.36 13.34 -8.28
CA LEU A 21 -9.80 13.44 -8.41
C LEU A 21 -10.25 14.92 -8.43
N PRO A 22 -11.23 15.29 -9.28
CA PRO A 22 -11.80 16.63 -9.29
C PRO A 22 -12.65 16.88 -8.05
N LYS A 23 -12.98 18.16 -7.76
CA LYS A 23 -13.86 18.52 -6.64
C LYS A 23 -15.23 17.83 -6.70
N THR A 24 -15.78 17.64 -7.89
CA THR A 24 -17.00 16.87 -8.13
C THR A 24 -16.64 15.57 -8.81
N VAL A 25 -16.60 14.48 -8.03
CA VAL A 25 -16.18 13.16 -8.49
C VAL A 25 -17.35 12.44 -9.18
N ARG A 26 -17.10 11.92 -10.37
CA ARG A 26 -18.02 11.06 -11.14
C ARG A 26 -17.42 9.66 -11.25
N ARG A 27 -18.26 8.65 -11.50
CA ARG A 27 -17.79 7.26 -11.68
C ARG A 27 -16.64 7.15 -12.70
N ARG A 28 -16.72 7.88 -13.81
CA ARG A 28 -15.66 7.90 -14.83
C ARG A 28 -14.31 8.42 -14.29
N ASP A 29 -14.33 9.37 -13.36
CA ASP A 29 -13.11 9.93 -12.78
C ASP A 29 -12.43 8.89 -11.87
N LEU A 30 -13.22 8.06 -11.19
CA LEU A 30 -12.71 6.92 -10.41
C LEU A 30 -12.09 5.86 -11.32
N LEU A 31 -12.72 5.53 -12.47
CA LEU A 31 -12.18 4.56 -13.42
C LEU A 31 -10.88 5.04 -14.08
N ILE A 32 -10.72 6.36 -14.24
CA ILE A 32 -9.45 6.95 -14.73
C ILE A 32 -8.39 6.90 -13.62
N ALA A 33 -8.75 7.23 -12.39
CA ALA A 33 -7.82 7.23 -11.26
C ALA A 33 -7.43 5.81 -10.82
N TYR A 34 -8.33 4.84 -10.97
CA TYR A 34 -8.09 3.42 -10.68
C TYR A 34 -8.56 2.55 -11.85
N PRO A 35 -7.72 2.36 -12.87
CA PRO A 35 -8.11 1.68 -14.11
C PRO A 35 -8.11 0.15 -14.03
N TYR A 36 -7.77 -0.41 -12.88
CA TYR A 36 -7.64 -1.85 -12.69
C TYR A 36 -8.94 -2.49 -12.22
N THR A 37 -9.25 -3.68 -12.74
CA THR A 37 -10.41 -4.51 -12.35
C THR A 37 -10.10 -5.39 -11.12
N ASN A 38 -9.22 -4.92 -10.23
CA ASN A 38 -8.85 -5.66 -9.04
C ASN A 38 -10.00 -5.70 -8.02
N THR A 39 -10.16 -6.84 -7.40
CA THR A 39 -10.97 -7.06 -6.20
C THR A 39 -10.09 -6.94 -4.95
N LEU A 40 -10.61 -7.20 -3.76
CA LEU A 40 -9.86 -7.16 -2.51
C LEU A 40 -9.75 -8.54 -1.87
N ALA A 41 -8.59 -8.78 -1.26
CA ALA A 41 -8.35 -9.90 -0.36
C ALA A 41 -7.87 -9.40 1.00
N VAL A 42 -8.35 -10.01 2.06
CA VAL A 42 -7.85 -9.82 3.43
C VAL A 42 -6.99 -11.02 3.79
N LEU A 43 -5.72 -10.78 4.04
CA LEU A 43 -4.77 -11.79 4.46
C LEU A 43 -4.50 -11.67 5.96
N GLU A 44 -4.21 -12.80 6.61
CA GLU A 44 -3.56 -12.82 7.90
C GLU A 44 -2.05 -12.88 7.69
N ILE A 45 -1.33 -11.91 8.25
CA ILE A 45 0.13 -11.79 8.10
C ILE A 45 0.81 -11.68 9.46
N THR A 46 2.07 -12.08 9.54
CA THR A 46 2.91 -11.83 10.70
C THR A 46 3.60 -10.47 10.62
N GLY A 47 4.11 -9.96 11.75
CA GLY A 47 4.95 -8.76 11.76
C GLY A 47 6.21 -8.90 10.91
N LYS A 48 6.75 -10.13 10.78
CA LYS A 48 7.84 -10.45 9.86
C LYS A 48 7.45 -10.20 8.40
N VAL A 49 6.26 -10.64 7.98
CA VAL A 49 5.73 -10.41 6.63
C VAL A 49 5.46 -8.91 6.41
N LEU A 50 4.90 -8.22 7.40
CA LEU A 50 4.69 -6.77 7.34
C LEU A 50 6.01 -6.02 7.14
N LYS A 51 7.06 -6.41 7.88
CA LYS A 51 8.40 -5.83 7.72
C LYS A 51 8.94 -6.04 6.32
N ALA A 52 8.85 -7.27 5.79
CA ALA A 52 9.28 -7.58 4.42
C ALA A 52 8.55 -6.72 3.38
N ALA A 53 7.24 -6.50 3.57
CA ALA A 53 6.43 -5.67 2.70
C ALA A 53 6.85 -4.18 2.73
N LEU A 54 7.14 -3.66 3.91
CA LEU A 54 7.66 -2.30 4.09
C LEU A 54 9.08 -2.18 3.51
N GLU A 55 9.95 -3.18 3.69
CA GLU A 55 11.30 -3.19 3.10
C GLU A 55 11.24 -3.17 1.57
N ARG A 56 10.33 -3.95 0.96
CA ARG A 56 10.09 -3.91 -0.50
C ARG A 56 9.66 -2.51 -0.96
N SER A 57 8.79 -1.85 -0.21
CA SER A 57 8.38 -0.48 -0.52
C SER A 57 9.51 0.53 -0.27
N ALA A 58 10.39 0.30 0.71
CA ALA A 58 11.54 1.17 0.98
C ALA A 58 12.58 1.16 -0.15
N GLU A 59 12.62 0.11 -0.99
CA GLU A 59 13.48 0.06 -2.18
C GLU A 59 13.14 1.15 -3.21
N TYR A 60 11.91 1.69 -3.16
CA TYR A 60 11.47 2.76 -4.06
C TYR A 60 12.30 4.03 -3.92
N PHE A 61 12.85 4.26 -2.76
CA PHE A 61 13.60 5.48 -2.45
C PHE A 61 15.10 5.31 -2.67
N SER A 62 15.72 6.35 -3.24
CA SER A 62 17.16 6.46 -3.43
C SER A 62 17.60 7.90 -3.21
N ARG A 63 18.92 8.13 -3.15
CA ARG A 63 19.51 9.47 -3.18
C ARG A 63 20.18 9.72 -4.52
N GLY A 64 19.86 10.85 -5.12
CA GLY A 64 20.54 11.34 -6.30
C GLY A 64 21.97 11.81 -5.99
N GLU A 65 22.73 12.14 -7.02
CA GLU A 65 24.10 12.67 -6.89
C GLU A 65 24.15 13.98 -6.09
N ASP A 66 23.07 14.75 -6.09
CA ASP A 66 22.88 15.97 -5.30
C ASP A 66 22.46 15.72 -3.84
N GLY A 67 22.36 14.45 -3.43
CA GLY A 67 21.93 14.00 -2.10
C GLY A 67 20.42 14.09 -1.86
N ARG A 68 19.62 14.56 -2.83
CA ARG A 68 18.16 14.65 -2.71
C ARG A 68 17.50 13.30 -2.84
N LEU A 69 16.35 13.17 -2.20
CA LEU A 69 15.49 12.00 -2.33
C LEU A 69 15.00 11.88 -3.78
N CYS A 70 15.16 10.70 -4.36
CA CYS A 70 14.69 10.36 -5.70
C CYS A 70 14.11 8.95 -5.74
N VAL A 71 13.50 8.60 -6.88
CA VAL A 71 13.03 7.23 -7.13
C VAL A 71 14.21 6.36 -7.54
N SER A 72 14.28 5.15 -6.99
CA SER A 72 15.28 4.15 -7.32
C SER A 72 15.15 3.69 -8.79
N ASP A 73 16.29 3.49 -9.46
CA ASP A 73 16.36 2.99 -10.83
C ASP A 73 15.65 1.62 -11.01
N VAL A 74 15.56 0.81 -9.96
CA VAL A 74 14.84 -0.48 -9.98
C VAL A 74 13.36 -0.30 -10.35
N PHE A 75 12.76 0.85 -10.03
CA PHE A 75 11.37 1.17 -10.36
C PHE A 75 11.23 2.01 -11.64
N LEU A 76 12.35 2.40 -12.27
CA LEU A 76 12.36 3.22 -13.47
C LEU A 76 12.82 2.45 -14.70
N ARG A 77 13.61 1.39 -14.53
CA ARG A 77 14.26 0.65 -15.62
C ARG A 77 14.08 -0.86 -15.48
N PRO A 78 13.91 -1.59 -16.57
CA PRO A 78 13.83 -1.12 -17.98
C PRO A 78 12.48 -0.45 -18.30
N LYS A 79 11.52 -0.46 -17.35
CA LYS A 79 10.17 0.06 -17.48
C LYS A 79 9.78 0.78 -16.19
N VAL A 80 9.02 1.87 -16.32
CA VAL A 80 8.51 2.60 -15.15
C VAL A 80 7.43 1.77 -14.45
N GLU A 81 7.61 1.53 -13.15
CA GLU A 81 6.76 0.64 -12.33
C GLU A 81 6.41 1.25 -10.98
N HIS A 82 5.98 2.54 -10.96
CA HIS A 82 5.51 3.19 -9.73
C HIS A 82 4.37 2.41 -9.05
N TYR A 83 3.58 1.66 -9.82
CA TYR A 83 2.51 0.79 -9.31
C TYR A 83 3.03 -0.39 -8.46
N ASN A 84 4.32 -0.60 -8.36
CA ASN A 84 4.93 -1.56 -7.45
C ASN A 84 5.39 -0.95 -6.12
N TYR A 85 5.16 0.35 -5.89
CA TYR A 85 5.29 1.00 -4.59
C TYR A 85 3.95 1.03 -3.88
N ASP A 86 3.88 0.46 -2.68
CA ASP A 86 2.66 0.43 -1.88
C ASP A 86 2.67 1.51 -0.78
N TYR A 87 1.52 2.16 -0.62
CA TYR A 87 1.19 3.02 0.51
C TYR A 87 0.45 2.20 1.55
N TYR A 88 0.81 2.35 2.82
CA TYR A 88 0.22 1.59 3.92
C TYR A 88 -0.65 2.48 4.80
N ALA A 89 -1.75 1.93 5.31
CA ALA A 89 -2.58 2.53 6.34
C ALA A 89 -2.78 1.56 7.51
N GLY A 90 -2.99 2.11 8.72
CA GLY A 90 -3.10 1.34 9.96
C GLY A 90 -1.75 1.04 10.63
N VAL A 91 -0.64 1.43 10.02
CA VAL A 91 0.72 1.29 10.55
C VAL A 91 1.48 2.59 10.38
N SER A 92 2.23 3.02 11.40
CA SER A 92 3.24 4.06 11.28
C SER A 92 4.63 3.44 11.14
N TYR A 93 5.46 4.02 10.26
CA TYR A 93 6.78 3.45 9.96
C TYR A 93 7.81 4.51 9.54
N VAL A 94 9.09 4.15 9.70
CA VAL A 94 10.22 5.00 9.31
C VAL A 94 11.18 4.21 8.44
N TYR A 95 11.51 4.75 7.29
CA TYR A 95 12.58 4.27 6.42
C TYR A 95 13.85 5.11 6.60
N ASP A 96 14.96 4.46 6.89
CA ASP A 96 16.31 5.04 6.82
C ASP A 96 16.98 4.57 5.53
N ILE A 97 16.97 5.41 4.50
CA ILE A 97 17.51 5.07 3.19
C ILE A 97 19.04 5.16 3.10
N SER A 98 19.71 5.56 4.17
CA SER A 98 21.17 5.45 4.28
C SER A 98 21.63 4.00 4.50
N ARG A 99 20.71 3.13 4.93
CA ARG A 99 20.94 1.71 5.14
C ARG A 99 20.84 0.88 3.86
N PRO A 100 21.46 -0.30 3.84
CA PRO A 100 21.30 -1.24 2.74
C PRO A 100 19.82 -1.58 2.51
N VAL A 101 19.47 -1.91 1.25
CA VAL A 101 18.15 -2.48 0.90
C VAL A 101 17.90 -3.73 1.73
N GLY A 102 16.71 -3.85 2.30
CA GLY A 102 16.33 -4.93 3.22
C GLY A 102 16.60 -4.64 4.72
N GLU A 103 17.22 -3.49 5.04
CA GLU A 103 17.51 -3.05 6.42
C GLU A 103 17.02 -1.63 6.69
N ARG A 104 16.15 -1.10 5.84
CA ARG A 104 15.72 0.31 5.83
C ARG A 104 14.57 0.60 6.78
N VAL A 105 13.79 -0.39 7.16
CA VAL A 105 12.69 -0.24 8.12
C VAL A 105 13.25 -0.21 9.53
N ILE A 106 13.37 1.00 10.10
CA ILE A 106 13.94 1.19 11.44
C ILE A 106 12.89 1.30 12.55
N SER A 107 11.64 1.51 12.18
CA SER A 107 10.50 1.54 13.10
C SER A 107 9.24 1.15 12.36
N MET A 108 8.39 0.35 13.00
CA MET A 108 7.02 0.08 12.57
C MET A 108 6.13 -0.11 13.80
N ARG A 109 4.98 0.58 13.81
CA ARG A 109 4.03 0.58 14.94
C ARG A 109 2.60 0.42 14.47
N VAL A 110 1.85 -0.39 15.17
CA VAL A 110 0.39 -0.54 14.98
C VAL A 110 -0.29 -0.13 16.28
N ASN A 111 -1.24 0.81 16.20
CA ASN A 111 -1.90 1.39 17.37
C ASN A 111 -0.91 1.95 18.43
N GLY A 112 0.20 2.52 17.97
CA GLY A 112 1.24 3.10 18.82
C GLY A 112 2.20 2.10 19.49
N GLN A 113 2.00 0.80 19.30
CA GLN A 113 2.85 -0.26 19.83
C GLN A 113 3.85 -0.74 18.78
N ASP A 114 5.10 -0.97 19.17
CA ASP A 114 6.13 -1.52 18.30
C ASP A 114 5.71 -2.94 17.85
N VAL A 115 5.86 -3.21 16.56
CA VAL A 115 5.51 -4.51 15.96
C VAL A 115 6.67 -5.49 16.13
N ARG A 116 6.36 -6.68 16.66
CA ARG A 116 7.29 -7.80 16.76
C ARG A 116 7.08 -8.77 15.59
N GLU A 117 8.06 -9.57 15.28
CA GLU A 117 8.01 -10.51 14.14
C GLU A 117 6.87 -11.52 14.25
N GLU A 118 6.53 -11.95 15.47
CA GLU A 118 5.49 -12.94 15.78
C GLU A 118 4.08 -12.35 15.89
N ASP A 119 3.93 -11.02 15.98
CA ASP A 119 2.61 -10.37 16.05
C ASP A 119 1.83 -10.69 14.78
N THR A 120 0.52 -10.85 14.90
CA THR A 120 -0.38 -11.20 13.79
C THR A 120 -1.35 -10.08 13.49
N PHE A 121 -1.55 -9.78 12.21
CA PHE A 121 -2.43 -8.71 11.73
C PHE A 121 -3.25 -9.17 10.53
N THR A 122 -4.41 -8.56 10.35
CA THR A 122 -5.14 -8.64 9.09
C THR A 122 -4.77 -7.46 8.20
N ILE A 123 -4.43 -7.73 6.94
CA ILE A 123 -4.14 -6.71 5.92
C ILE A 123 -5.05 -6.85 4.71
N CYS A 124 -5.64 -5.74 4.28
CA CYS A 124 -6.41 -5.68 3.04
C CYS A 124 -5.52 -5.24 1.88
N LEU A 125 -5.52 -6.04 0.83
CA LEU A 125 -4.75 -5.85 -0.40
C LEU A 125 -5.67 -5.96 -1.61
N ASN A 126 -5.30 -5.36 -2.73
CA ASN A 126 -5.93 -5.73 -3.99
C ASN A 126 -5.49 -7.14 -4.43
N SER A 127 -6.31 -7.80 -5.26
CA SER A 127 -6.08 -9.18 -5.71
C SER A 127 -4.73 -9.37 -6.44
N TYR A 128 -4.28 -8.35 -7.17
CA TYR A 128 -2.98 -8.34 -7.83
C TYR A 128 -1.83 -8.42 -6.81
N ARG A 129 -1.89 -7.61 -5.73
CA ARG A 129 -0.87 -7.60 -4.69
C ARG A 129 -0.91 -8.86 -3.83
N ALA A 130 -2.11 -9.33 -3.49
CA ALA A 130 -2.30 -10.54 -2.70
C ALA A 130 -1.74 -11.80 -3.38
N SER A 131 -1.64 -11.81 -4.71
CA SER A 131 -0.99 -12.89 -5.46
C SER A 131 0.55 -12.86 -5.45
N GLY A 132 1.17 -11.91 -4.75
CA GLY A 132 2.63 -11.76 -4.64
C GLY A 132 3.26 -10.94 -5.76
N THR A 133 2.48 -10.43 -6.71
CA THR A 133 3.00 -9.74 -7.89
C THR A 133 3.70 -8.43 -7.51
N GLY A 134 4.73 -8.07 -8.28
CA GLY A 134 5.50 -6.83 -8.09
C GLY A 134 6.61 -6.94 -7.05
N GLY A 135 7.06 -8.17 -6.74
CA GLY A 135 8.12 -8.43 -5.76
C GLY A 135 7.60 -8.56 -4.33
N TYR A 136 6.31 -8.94 -4.17
CA TYR A 136 5.66 -9.16 -2.87
C TYR A 136 5.38 -10.64 -2.61
N ASP A 137 6.30 -11.52 -3.03
CA ASP A 137 6.17 -12.99 -2.95
C ASP A 137 5.91 -13.50 -1.52
N PHE A 138 6.29 -12.74 -0.51
CA PHE A 138 6.05 -13.08 0.90
C PHE A 138 4.56 -13.05 1.29
N TYR A 139 3.65 -12.54 0.45
CA TYR A 139 2.22 -12.69 0.64
C TYR A 139 1.68 -14.03 0.16
N VAL A 140 2.45 -14.72 -0.72
CA VAL A 140 2.06 -16.04 -1.23
C VAL A 140 2.09 -17.05 -0.07
N GLY A 141 0.96 -17.75 0.10
CA GLY A 141 0.78 -18.72 1.19
C GLY A 141 0.34 -18.13 2.53
N CYS A 142 0.21 -16.81 2.66
CA CYS A 142 -0.48 -16.23 3.80
C CYS A 142 -1.96 -16.63 3.79
N PRO A 143 -2.57 -16.97 4.96
CA PRO A 143 -3.98 -17.35 5.03
C PRO A 143 -4.89 -16.23 4.50
N VAL A 144 -5.80 -16.59 3.57
CA VAL A 144 -6.86 -15.67 3.10
C VAL A 144 -8.01 -15.73 4.10
N VAL A 145 -8.22 -14.65 4.84
CA VAL A 145 -9.30 -14.53 5.84
C VAL A 145 -10.62 -14.21 5.17
N ARG A 146 -10.59 -13.38 4.13
CA ARG A 146 -11.78 -12.97 3.38
C ARG A 146 -11.43 -12.46 2.00
N GLU A 147 -12.30 -12.74 1.04
CA GLU A 147 -12.31 -12.14 -0.29
C GLU A 147 -13.51 -11.20 -0.44
N ILE A 148 -13.31 -10.08 -1.13
CA ILE A 148 -14.35 -9.11 -1.46
C ILE A 148 -14.37 -9.01 -2.97
N GLY A 149 -15.36 -9.65 -3.60
CA GLY A 149 -15.47 -9.78 -5.05
C GLY A 149 -15.93 -8.51 -5.80
N THR A 150 -16.23 -7.42 -5.07
CA THR A 150 -16.56 -6.14 -5.68
C THR A 150 -15.29 -5.45 -6.16
N GLU A 151 -15.32 -4.91 -7.38
CA GLU A 151 -14.18 -4.17 -7.94
C GLU A 151 -13.87 -2.90 -7.16
N MET A 152 -12.59 -2.55 -7.08
CA MET A 152 -12.11 -1.38 -6.33
C MET A 152 -12.80 -0.08 -6.72
N ALA A 153 -13.04 0.16 -8.01
CA ALA A 153 -13.70 1.38 -8.47
C ALA A 153 -15.13 1.52 -7.91
N ASP A 154 -15.86 0.42 -7.82
CA ASP A 154 -17.21 0.41 -7.26
C ASP A 154 -17.18 0.53 -5.72
N LEU A 155 -16.22 -0.10 -5.04
CA LEU A 155 -16.00 0.09 -3.59
C LEU A 155 -15.64 1.55 -3.25
N ILE A 156 -14.81 2.20 -4.07
CA ILE A 156 -14.50 3.62 -3.90
C ILE A 156 -15.77 4.45 -4.06
N LEU A 157 -16.60 4.17 -5.07
CA LEU A 157 -17.87 4.86 -5.29
C LEU A 157 -18.81 4.70 -4.09
N ASP A 158 -18.93 3.49 -3.55
CA ASP A 158 -19.78 3.20 -2.40
C ASP A 158 -19.25 3.89 -1.13
N CYS A 159 -17.94 3.92 -0.94
CA CYS A 159 -17.31 4.70 0.12
C CYS A 159 -17.65 6.21 0.01
N PHE A 160 -17.60 6.79 -1.20
CA PHE A 160 -18.02 8.19 -1.42
C PHE A 160 -19.50 8.43 -1.07
N LYS A 161 -20.39 7.49 -1.38
CA LYS A 161 -21.80 7.58 -1.03
C LYS A 161 -22.01 7.50 0.48
N GLU A 162 -21.37 6.53 1.14
CA GLU A 162 -21.46 6.30 2.59
C GLU A 162 -21.03 7.56 3.37
N PHE A 163 -19.90 8.11 3.05
CA PHE A 163 -19.37 9.32 3.69
C PHE A 163 -19.95 10.63 3.12
N LYS A 164 -20.92 10.57 2.19
CA LYS A 164 -21.53 11.75 1.55
C LYS A 164 -20.48 12.73 0.99
N GLY A 165 -19.40 12.19 0.45
CA GLY A 165 -18.26 12.95 -0.08
C GLY A 165 -17.25 13.46 0.96
N ASN A 166 -17.52 13.32 2.25
CA ASN A 166 -16.58 13.68 3.33
C ASN A 166 -15.66 12.50 3.65
N ILE A 167 -14.83 12.13 2.70
CA ILE A 167 -13.89 11.01 2.88
C ILE A 167 -12.90 11.34 4.00
N PRO A 168 -12.75 10.47 5.01
CA PRO A 168 -11.74 10.65 6.05
C PRO A 168 -10.34 10.77 5.42
N ALA A 169 -9.53 11.69 5.95
CA ALA A 169 -8.13 11.78 5.55
C ALA A 169 -7.42 10.47 5.86
N MET A 170 -6.61 9.99 4.93
CA MET A 170 -5.76 8.84 5.16
C MET A 170 -4.76 9.20 6.28
N GLN A 171 -4.79 8.44 7.36
CA GLN A 171 -3.78 8.52 8.38
C GLN A 171 -2.60 7.63 7.95
N SER A 172 -1.71 8.20 7.15
CA SER A 172 -0.42 7.57 6.92
C SER A 172 0.63 8.37 7.68
N ASP A 173 1.19 7.75 8.69
CA ASP A 173 2.27 8.32 9.48
C ASP A 173 3.56 7.58 9.10
N PHE A 174 4.21 8.04 8.03
CA PHE A 174 5.50 7.51 7.65
C PHE A 174 6.52 8.60 7.37
N ARG A 175 7.79 8.27 7.56
CA ARG A 175 8.92 9.16 7.27
C ARG A 175 10.01 8.42 6.50
N VAL A 176 10.67 9.17 5.63
CA VAL A 176 11.88 8.73 4.91
C VAL A 176 13.01 9.67 5.35
N ILE A 177 14.09 9.12 5.90
CA ILE A 177 15.24 9.85 6.43
C ILE A 177 16.54 9.39 5.77
#